data_7ce02210aaeefefb4da51c76b1b8adfd
#
_entry.id   7ce02210aaeefefb4da51c76b1b8adfd
#
_cell.length_a   1.000
_cell.length_b   1.000
_cell.length_c   1.000
_cell.angle_alpha   90.00
_cell.angle_beta   90.00
_cell.angle_gamma   90.00
#
_symmetry.space_group_name_H-M   'P 1'
#
loop_
_entity.id
_entity.type
_entity.pdbx_description
1 polymer ?
#
loop_
_entity_poly.entity_id
_entity_poly.type
_entity_poly.pdbx_seq_one_letter_code
_entity_poly.pdbx_strand_id
1 'polypeptide(L)'
;MKILKLRESFEICGLKTRTNNADEMSGRGVIANLWGEFLKFNASRSSAEKNEIYAAYYDYENGAQGEYSVLIGTCSQERRYKESHDEACKSAKQCRKNERDETCDKLRIEVGDYAVFDFANEPTRAGEYWAEIWKFFESSKLQRTFKTDFEKHSEYKI
;
A
#
# COMPACT_ATOMS: atom_id res chain seq x y z
N MET A 1 17.74 -0.19 7.17
CA MET A 1 16.80 -1.35 7.11
C MET A 1 16.57 -1.91 8.49
N LYS A 2 15.34 -2.26 8.83
CA LYS A 2 14.94 -2.95 10.06
C LYS A 2 13.94 -4.07 9.73
N ILE A 3 13.81 -5.08 10.59
CA ILE A 3 12.76 -6.09 10.47
C ILE A 3 11.58 -5.68 11.35
N LEU A 4 10.42 -5.61 10.74
CA LEU A 4 9.16 -5.35 11.43
C LEU A 4 8.28 -6.59 11.36
N LYS A 5 7.78 -7.04 12.51
CA LYS A 5 6.80 -8.10 12.58
C LYS A 5 5.39 -7.51 12.54
N LEU A 6 4.72 -7.68 11.42
CA LEU A 6 3.31 -7.32 11.28
C LEU A 6 2.46 -8.41 11.97
N ARG A 7 1.80 -8.04 13.06
CA ARG A 7 1.04 -8.99 13.90
C ARG A 7 -0.43 -9.10 13.51
N GLU A 8 -0.96 -8.10 12.81
CA GLU A 8 -2.34 -8.05 12.37
C GLU A 8 -2.38 -7.74 10.88
N SER A 9 -3.14 -8.52 10.14
CA SER A 9 -3.39 -8.23 8.73
C SER A 9 -4.30 -7.02 8.58
N PHE A 10 -4.19 -6.31 7.48
CA PHE A 10 -5.10 -5.20 7.15
C PHE A 10 -5.44 -5.23 5.67
N GLU A 11 -6.55 -4.62 5.31
CA GLU A 11 -7.02 -4.55 3.92
C GLU A 11 -6.84 -3.14 3.38
N ILE A 12 -6.34 -3.03 2.17
CA ILE A 12 -6.31 -1.79 1.39
C ILE A 12 -7.32 -1.88 0.26
N CYS A 13 -7.96 -0.75 -0.03
CA CYS A 13 -8.97 -0.60 -1.08
C CYS A 13 -8.57 0.56 -1.98
N GLY A 14 -8.56 0.34 -3.28
CA GLY A 14 -8.12 1.35 -4.23
C GLY A 14 -8.25 0.91 -5.69
N LEU A 15 -7.34 1.38 -6.52
CA LEU A 15 -7.26 1.07 -7.93
C LEU A 15 -6.06 0.19 -8.22
N LYS A 16 -6.22 -0.78 -9.12
CA LYS A 16 -5.14 -1.68 -9.51
C LYS A 16 -4.84 -1.63 -11.00
N THR A 17 -3.62 -2.02 -11.33
CA THR A 17 -3.18 -2.29 -12.69
C THR A 17 -2.15 -3.43 -12.67
N ARG A 18 -1.73 -3.83 -13.86
CA ARG A 18 -0.68 -4.82 -14.03
C ARG A 18 0.43 -4.24 -14.89
N THR A 19 1.68 -4.52 -14.53
CA THR A 19 2.88 -3.98 -15.19
C THR A 19 4.08 -4.89 -14.97
N ASN A 20 5.24 -4.46 -15.46
CA ASN A 20 6.53 -5.10 -15.26
C ASN A 20 7.64 -4.06 -15.13
N ASN A 21 8.76 -4.43 -14.53
CA ASN A 21 9.87 -3.51 -14.30
C ASN A 21 10.48 -2.96 -15.60
N ALA A 22 10.51 -3.74 -16.67
CA ALA A 22 11.09 -3.31 -17.95
C ALA A 22 10.31 -2.13 -18.54
N ASP A 23 8.99 -2.17 -18.50
CA ASP A 23 8.13 -1.08 -18.97
C ASP A 23 8.21 0.14 -18.06
N GLU A 24 8.18 -0.04 -16.74
CA GLU A 24 8.30 1.04 -15.78
C GLU A 24 9.64 1.80 -15.92
N MET A 25 10.74 1.08 -16.09
CA MET A 25 12.08 1.67 -16.25
C MET A 25 12.29 2.33 -17.63
N SER A 26 11.56 1.91 -18.65
CA SER A 26 11.68 2.44 -20.03
C SER A 26 10.83 3.69 -20.27
N GLY A 27 10.06 4.15 -19.30
CA GLY A 27 9.11 5.27 -19.47
C GLY A 27 7.77 4.88 -20.12
N ARG A 28 7.56 3.58 -20.37
CA ARG A 28 6.27 3.05 -20.87
C ARG A 28 5.39 2.51 -19.73
N GLY A 29 5.79 2.73 -18.48
CA GLY A 29 5.11 2.25 -17.32
C GLY A 29 3.76 2.91 -17.09
N VAL A 30 2.93 2.27 -16.28
CA VAL A 30 1.55 2.68 -16.00
C VAL A 30 1.34 3.12 -14.55
N ILE A 31 2.33 2.95 -13.69
CA ILE A 31 2.22 3.27 -12.25
C ILE A 31 1.95 4.76 -12.04
N ALA A 32 2.64 5.65 -12.77
CA ALA A 32 2.43 7.09 -12.67
C ALA A 32 0.99 7.50 -13.03
N ASN A 33 0.42 6.89 -14.07
CA ASN A 33 -0.97 7.11 -14.44
C ASN A 33 -1.94 6.59 -13.37
N LEU A 34 -1.65 5.42 -12.80
CA LEU A 34 -2.45 4.84 -11.72
C LEU A 34 -2.49 5.77 -10.50
N TRP A 35 -1.37 6.38 -10.14
CA TRP A 35 -1.32 7.40 -9.08
C TRP A 35 -2.23 8.59 -9.39
N GLY A 36 -2.18 9.11 -10.62
CA GLY A 36 -3.04 10.21 -11.04
C GLY A 36 -4.53 9.86 -10.98
N GLU A 37 -4.91 8.67 -11.43
CA GLU A 37 -6.28 8.18 -11.35
C GLU A 37 -6.74 7.96 -9.91
N PHE A 38 -5.87 7.37 -9.09
CA PHE A 38 -6.18 7.14 -7.67
C PHE A 38 -6.37 8.46 -6.91
N LEU A 39 -5.54 9.47 -7.12
CA LEU A 39 -5.69 10.75 -6.45
C LEU A 39 -7.02 11.44 -6.81
N LYS A 40 -7.46 11.35 -8.06
CA LYS A 40 -8.78 11.83 -8.49
C LYS A 40 -9.91 11.04 -7.83
N PHE A 41 -9.79 9.72 -7.82
CA PHE A 41 -10.74 8.82 -7.17
C PHE A 41 -10.84 9.11 -5.66
N ASN A 42 -9.71 9.26 -4.98
CA ASN A 42 -9.66 9.52 -3.55
C ASN A 42 -10.22 10.92 -3.19
N ALA A 43 -9.96 11.93 -4.03
CA ALA A 43 -10.50 13.28 -3.83
C ALA A 43 -12.02 13.35 -3.96
N SER A 44 -12.64 12.46 -4.75
CA SER A 44 -14.09 12.38 -4.90
C SER A 44 -14.80 11.70 -3.71
N ARG A 45 -14.05 11.02 -2.87
CA ARG A 45 -14.57 10.35 -1.66
C ARG A 45 -14.58 11.31 -0.49
N SER A 46 -15.76 11.51 0.07
CA SER A 46 -16.11 12.55 1.02
C SER A 46 -15.52 12.44 2.44
N SER A 47 -14.53 11.61 2.69
CA SER A 47 -13.85 11.55 3.98
C SER A 47 -12.50 12.24 3.88
N ALA A 48 -12.47 13.51 4.24
CA ALA A 48 -11.27 14.33 4.36
C ALA A 48 -10.35 13.91 5.54
N GLU A 49 -10.38 12.65 5.93
CA GLU A 49 -9.40 12.11 6.87
C GLU A 49 -8.11 11.89 6.11
N LYS A 50 -7.01 12.34 6.70
CA LYS A 50 -5.64 12.12 6.22
C LYS A 50 -5.30 10.63 6.29
N ASN A 51 -5.89 9.84 5.39
CA ASN A 51 -5.64 8.43 5.32
C ASN A 51 -4.27 8.19 4.71
N GLU A 52 -3.49 7.36 5.36
CA GLU A 52 -2.23 6.87 4.80
C GLU A 52 -2.51 6.17 3.47
N ILE A 53 -1.74 6.51 2.45
CA ILE A 53 -1.84 5.89 1.13
C ILE A 53 -0.81 4.76 1.07
N TYR A 54 -1.23 3.64 0.51
CA TYR A 54 -0.39 2.48 0.27
C TYR A 54 -0.29 2.20 -1.21
N ALA A 55 0.90 1.87 -1.68
CA ALA A 55 1.12 1.27 -2.99
C ALA A 55 1.65 -0.15 -2.76
N ALA A 56 0.88 -1.15 -3.15
CA ALA A 56 1.22 -2.55 -2.94
C ALA A 56 1.51 -3.26 -4.27
N TYR A 57 2.51 -4.11 -4.26
CA TYR A 57 3.03 -4.89 -5.38
C TYR A 57 2.89 -6.37 -5.04
N TYR A 58 2.17 -7.12 -5.87
CA TYR A 58 1.81 -8.51 -5.57
C TYR A 58 1.53 -9.29 -6.86
N ASP A 59 1.16 -10.56 -6.75
CA ASP A 59 0.93 -11.45 -7.90
C ASP A 59 2.10 -11.46 -8.90
N TYR A 60 3.29 -11.61 -8.35
CA TYR A 60 4.51 -11.71 -9.16
C TYR A 60 4.54 -13.04 -9.93
N GLU A 61 4.64 -12.99 -11.23
CA GLU A 61 4.71 -14.20 -12.08
C GLU A 61 6.08 -14.84 -12.06
N ASN A 62 7.15 -14.03 -12.08
CA ASN A 62 8.54 -14.52 -12.14
C ASN A 62 9.47 -13.56 -11.39
N GLY A 63 9.25 -13.37 -10.10
CA GLY A 63 10.07 -12.49 -9.28
C GLY A 63 10.17 -11.09 -9.88
N ALA A 64 11.37 -10.55 -9.99
CA ALA A 64 11.61 -9.21 -10.53
C ALA A 64 11.53 -9.12 -12.06
N GLN A 65 11.45 -10.23 -12.78
CA GLN A 65 11.53 -10.28 -14.25
C GLN A 65 10.17 -10.42 -14.94
N GLY A 66 9.16 -10.91 -14.21
CA GLY A 66 7.81 -11.09 -14.74
C GLY A 66 6.90 -9.91 -14.48
N GLU A 67 5.65 -10.08 -14.85
CA GLU A 67 4.60 -9.12 -14.51
C GLU A 67 4.20 -9.22 -13.04
N TYR A 68 3.67 -8.14 -12.52
CA TYR A 68 3.10 -8.04 -11.18
C TYR A 68 1.91 -7.08 -11.17
N SER A 69 1.06 -7.22 -10.17
CA SER A 69 -0.05 -6.31 -9.93
C SER A 69 0.38 -5.18 -9.00
N VAL A 70 -0.12 -3.98 -9.25
CA VAL A 70 0.04 -2.81 -8.39
C VAL A 70 -1.34 -2.33 -7.97
N LEU A 71 -1.53 -2.12 -6.66
CA LEU A 71 -2.73 -1.52 -6.12
C LEU A 71 -2.35 -0.28 -5.30
N ILE A 72 -2.94 0.86 -5.63
CA ILE A 72 -2.79 2.09 -4.87
C ILE A 72 -4.11 2.35 -4.15
N GLY A 73 -4.06 2.49 -2.84
CA GLY A 73 -5.26 2.57 -2.03
C GLY A 73 -5.03 3.08 -0.62
N THR A 74 -6.10 3.11 0.14
CA THR A 74 -6.12 3.44 1.57
C THR A 74 -6.56 2.25 2.39
N CYS A 75 -6.23 2.24 3.68
CA CYS A 75 -6.69 1.20 4.57
C CYS A 75 -8.21 1.27 4.71
N SER A 76 -8.91 0.16 4.44
CA SER A 76 -10.37 0.09 4.51
C SER A 76 -10.91 -0.11 5.93
N GLN A 77 -10.04 -0.42 6.87
CA GLN A 77 -10.38 -0.54 8.28
C GLN A 77 -10.03 0.76 8.98
N GLU A 78 -11.04 1.43 9.51
CA GLU A 78 -10.84 2.40 10.59
C GLU A 78 -10.13 1.66 11.73
N ARG A 79 -8.84 1.91 11.88
CA ARG A 79 -8.15 1.49 13.10
C ARG A 79 -8.76 2.28 14.24
N ARG A 80 -9.72 1.69 14.91
CA ARG A 80 -10.08 2.09 16.27
C ARG A 80 -8.92 1.77 17.19
N TYR A 81 -7.83 2.51 17.07
CA TYR A 81 -6.89 2.65 18.16
C TYR A 81 -7.46 3.71 19.10
N LYS A 82 -8.42 3.29 19.87
CA LYS A 82 -8.66 3.94 21.16
C LYS A 82 -7.86 3.15 22.18
N GLU A 83 -6.74 3.68 22.60
CA GLU A 83 -6.30 3.47 23.96
C GLU A 83 -7.44 3.96 24.84
N SER A 84 -8.22 3.03 25.35
CA SER A 84 -9.34 3.34 26.21
C SER A 84 -8.99 3.01 27.65
N HIS A 85 -8.80 4.01 28.44
CA HIS A 85 -9.44 4.06 29.73
C HIS A 85 -10.71 4.90 29.52
N ASP A 86 -11.87 4.25 29.44
CA ASP A 86 -13.05 4.57 30.24
C ASP A 86 -14.25 3.70 29.85
N GLU A 87 -14.83 3.11 30.87
CA GLU A 87 -16.14 2.46 30.84
C GLU A 87 -17.24 3.49 30.49
N ALA A 88 -18.18 3.04 29.73
CA ALA A 88 -19.48 3.60 29.44
C ALA A 88 -19.70 4.13 28.03
N CYS A 89 -20.04 3.21 27.13
CA CYS A 89 -21.06 3.50 26.14
C CYS A 89 -21.83 2.24 25.76
N LYS A 90 -22.88 1.94 26.54
CA LYS A 90 -24.00 1.11 26.12
C LYS A 90 -24.86 1.95 25.20
N SER A 91 -24.67 1.81 23.91
CA SER A 91 -25.75 1.83 22.90
C SER A 91 -25.16 1.44 21.53
N ALA A 92 -25.08 0.15 21.36
CA ALA A 92 -24.99 -0.46 20.05
C ALA A 92 -26.36 -0.32 19.39
N LYS A 93 -26.58 0.72 18.61
CA LYS A 93 -27.60 0.73 17.55
C LYS A 93 -27.22 1.76 16.52
N GLN A 94 -27.01 1.25 15.33
CA GLN A 94 -26.85 1.96 14.07
C GLN A 94 -25.40 2.11 13.57
N CYS A 95 -24.71 0.98 13.47
CA CYS A 95 -23.81 0.81 12.34
C CYS A 95 -24.71 0.82 11.09
N ARG A 96 -24.93 1.97 10.50
CA ARG A 96 -25.43 2.02 9.12
C ARG A 96 -24.39 1.27 8.31
N LYS A 97 -24.78 0.14 7.76
CA LYS A 97 -24.13 -0.44 6.60
C LYS A 97 -24.11 0.65 5.54
N ASN A 98 -23.04 1.45 5.51
CA ASN A 98 -22.78 2.23 4.33
C ASN A 98 -22.56 1.21 3.23
N GLU A 99 -23.55 1.12 2.38
CA GLU A 99 -23.49 0.44 1.11
C GLU A 99 -22.27 0.97 0.39
N ARG A 100 -21.26 0.26 0.55
CA ARG A 100 -20.32 -0.29 -0.36
C ARG A 100 -19.93 0.50 -1.57
N ASP A 101 -18.74 0.86 -1.56
CA ASP A 101 -17.97 1.06 -2.76
C ASP A 101 -17.64 -0.31 -3.40
N GLU A 102 -18.57 -0.82 -4.19
CA GLU A 102 -18.34 -2.02 -5.02
C GLU A 102 -17.36 -1.76 -6.17
N THR A 103 -16.83 -0.54 -6.27
CA THR A 103 -16.00 -0.07 -7.39
C THR A 103 -14.50 -0.05 -7.09
N CYS A 104 -14.06 -0.43 -5.90
CA CYS A 104 -12.64 -0.49 -5.59
C CYS A 104 -12.11 -1.93 -5.52
N ASP A 105 -10.88 -2.09 -5.99
CA ASP A 105 -10.12 -3.31 -5.80
C ASP A 105 -9.62 -3.40 -4.36
N LYS A 106 -9.52 -4.62 -3.83
CA LYS A 106 -9.11 -4.89 -2.46
C LYS A 106 -7.92 -5.82 -2.42
N LEU A 107 -7.01 -5.54 -1.51
CA LEU A 107 -5.87 -6.40 -1.20
C LEU A 107 -5.68 -6.51 0.30
N ARG A 108 -5.54 -7.73 0.79
CA ARG A 108 -5.17 -8.00 2.16
C ARG A 108 -3.66 -8.08 2.30
N ILE A 109 -3.11 -7.28 3.18
CA ILE A 109 -1.71 -7.36 3.60
C ILE A 109 -1.64 -8.35 4.75
N GLU A 110 -0.91 -9.43 4.54
CA GLU A 110 -0.86 -10.54 5.49
C GLU A 110 0.13 -10.28 6.64
N VAL A 111 -0.09 -10.98 7.75
CA VAL A 111 0.85 -11.01 8.87
C VAL A 111 2.17 -11.63 8.43
N GLY A 112 3.26 -11.17 9.02
CA GLY A 112 4.59 -11.70 8.70
C GLY A 112 5.73 -10.77 9.09
N ASP A 113 6.93 -11.19 8.75
CA ASP A 113 8.13 -10.39 8.95
C ASP A 113 8.46 -9.61 7.66
N TYR A 114 8.58 -8.31 7.78
CA TYR A 114 8.86 -7.39 6.66
C TYR A 114 10.20 -6.70 6.87
N ALA A 115 11.02 -6.68 5.83
CA ALA A 115 12.18 -5.80 5.78
C ALA A 115 11.71 -4.38 5.46
N VAL A 116 11.93 -3.45 6.37
CA VAL A 116 11.46 -2.08 6.25
C VAL A 116 12.62 -1.15 5.97
N PHE A 117 12.46 -0.34 4.94
CA PHE A 117 13.37 0.73 4.54
C PHE A 117 12.65 2.05 4.70
N ASP A 118 13.23 2.97 5.44
CA ASP A 118 12.69 4.31 5.64
C ASP A 118 13.41 5.27 4.67
N PHE A 119 12.66 5.92 3.79
CA PHE A 119 13.15 6.91 2.85
C PHE A 119 12.47 8.26 3.06
N ALA A 120 13.07 9.32 2.54
CA ALA A 120 12.39 10.60 2.45
C ALA A 120 11.16 10.49 1.54
N ASN A 121 10.07 11.17 1.91
CA ASN A 121 8.82 11.11 1.14
C ASN A 121 8.92 11.99 -0.12
N GLU A 122 9.72 11.56 -1.07
CA GLU A 122 9.95 12.20 -2.37
C GLU A 122 9.47 11.26 -3.50
N PRO A 123 8.22 11.36 -3.96
CA PRO A 123 7.64 10.43 -4.93
C PRO A 123 8.41 10.34 -6.25
N THR A 124 9.06 11.43 -6.65
CA THR A 124 9.89 11.47 -7.87
C THR A 124 11.13 10.58 -7.79
N ARG A 125 11.53 10.17 -6.60
CA ARG A 125 12.70 9.32 -6.35
C ARG A 125 12.35 7.86 -6.06
N ALA A 126 11.10 7.46 -6.23
CA ALA A 126 10.68 6.08 -5.96
C ALA A 126 11.53 5.04 -6.68
N GLY A 127 11.90 5.28 -7.93
CA GLY A 127 12.79 4.39 -8.70
C GLY A 127 14.18 4.23 -8.07
N GLU A 128 14.76 5.30 -7.52
CA GLU A 128 16.06 5.27 -6.82
C GLU A 128 15.94 4.44 -5.52
N TYR A 129 14.86 4.63 -4.76
CA TYR A 129 14.62 3.88 -3.54
C TYR A 129 14.48 2.38 -3.81
N TRP A 130 13.75 2.02 -4.85
CA TRP A 130 13.65 0.61 -5.27
C TRP A 130 14.98 0.04 -5.74
N ALA A 131 15.81 0.82 -6.43
CA ALA A 131 17.15 0.39 -6.82
C ALA A 131 18.04 0.11 -5.61
N GLU A 132 17.95 0.94 -4.55
CA GLU A 132 18.67 0.69 -3.29
C GLU A 132 18.19 -0.58 -2.59
N ILE A 133 16.88 -0.84 -2.58
CA ILE A 133 16.29 -2.06 -2.00
C ILE A 133 16.80 -3.29 -2.76
N TRP A 134 16.79 -3.26 -4.08
CA TRP A 134 17.27 -4.38 -4.91
C TRP A 134 18.75 -4.66 -4.65
N LYS A 135 19.57 -3.60 -4.64
CA LYS A 135 21.01 -3.73 -4.34
C LYS A 135 21.27 -4.32 -2.96
N PHE A 136 20.46 -3.96 -1.96
CA PHE A 136 20.55 -4.55 -0.63
C PHE A 136 20.34 -6.07 -0.69
N PHE A 137 19.31 -6.54 -1.41
CA PHE A 137 19.01 -7.96 -1.48
C PHE A 137 20.03 -8.77 -2.30
N GLU A 138 20.75 -8.16 -3.26
CA GLU A 138 21.85 -8.82 -3.98
C GLU A 138 23.00 -9.25 -3.06
N SER A 139 23.27 -8.49 -2.01
CA SER A 139 24.37 -8.75 -1.07
C SER A 139 23.91 -9.31 0.28
N SER A 140 22.61 -9.35 0.53
CA SER A 140 22.03 -9.79 1.80
C SER A 140 21.84 -11.31 1.84
N LYS A 141 21.89 -11.88 3.06
CA LYS A 141 21.44 -13.26 3.32
C LYS A 141 19.91 -13.38 3.34
N LEU A 142 19.19 -12.26 3.41
CA LEU A 142 17.74 -12.23 3.34
C LEU A 142 17.30 -12.40 1.89
N GLN A 143 16.20 -13.10 1.70
CA GLN A 143 15.61 -13.30 0.37
C GLN A 143 14.22 -12.66 0.33
N ARG A 144 13.92 -11.98 -0.78
CA ARG A 144 12.55 -11.51 -1.05
C ARG A 144 11.65 -12.71 -1.34
N THR A 145 10.47 -12.69 -0.77
CA THR A 145 9.47 -13.76 -1.01
C THR A 145 8.70 -13.58 -2.30
N PHE A 146 8.68 -12.37 -2.87
CA PHE A 146 7.84 -11.98 -4.01
C PHE A 146 6.35 -12.32 -3.82
N LYS A 147 5.87 -12.25 -2.59
CA LYS A 147 4.45 -12.37 -2.26
C LYS A 147 3.76 -11.03 -2.31
N THR A 148 4.15 -10.15 -1.40
CA THR A 148 3.61 -8.78 -1.33
C THR A 148 4.68 -7.85 -0.79
N ASP A 149 4.97 -6.82 -1.54
CA ASP A 149 5.75 -5.67 -1.11
C ASP A 149 4.81 -4.45 -1.05
N PHE A 150 5.06 -3.49 -0.19
CA PHE A 150 4.26 -2.27 -0.18
C PHE A 150 5.02 -1.05 0.32
N GLU A 151 4.65 0.10 -0.21
CA GLU A 151 5.05 1.42 0.24
C GLU A 151 3.92 1.99 1.11
N LYS A 152 4.31 2.69 2.16
CA LYS A 152 3.40 3.45 3.01
C LYS A 152 3.77 4.92 2.93
N HIS A 153 2.87 5.72 2.41
CA HIS A 153 3.01 7.16 2.28
C HIS A 153 2.23 7.86 3.39
N SER A 154 2.95 8.41 4.36
CA SER A 154 2.38 9.27 5.41
C SER A 154 2.52 10.73 4.96
N GLU A 155 1.42 11.44 4.80
CA GLU A 155 1.32 12.83 4.35
C GLU A 155 1.66 13.06 2.85
N TYR A 156 0.66 12.88 1.99
CA TYR A 156 0.70 13.48 0.66
C TYR A 156 0.38 14.97 0.81
N LYS A 157 1.39 15.82 0.78
CA LYS A 157 1.21 17.25 0.57
C LYS A 157 1.15 17.47 -0.95
N ILE A 158 -0.03 17.87 -1.41
CA ILE A 158 -0.22 18.41 -2.77
C ILE A 158 0.45 19.77 -2.83
#